data_55f004d7bc9b68e1111f01d11b8ce7ed
#
_entry.id   55f004d7bc9b68e1111f01d11b8ce7ed
#
_cell.length_a   1.000
_cell.length_b   1.000
_cell.length_c   1.000
_cell.angle_alpha   90.00
_cell.angle_beta   90.00
_cell.angle_gamma   90.00
#
_symmetry.space_group_name_H-M   'P 1'
#
loop_
_entity.id
_entity.type
_entity.pdbx_description
1 polymer ?
#
loop_
_entity_poly.entity_id
_entity_poly.type
_entity_poly.pdbx_seq_one_letter_code
_entity_poly.pdbx_strand_id
1 'polypeptide(L)'
;MIGLEIDMVVQDSLAAFALYKTVFDAEEIEITSFPKGQNEAVFTMFDTRFHLLDENHEYGLYAPAEDKPQSMWCNVVVEGIVQTFQKAEKTGFRVIQPVTDLEDFGVMNAIIADPFGYVWMLHQIIKEISFEERIRLMKDVDN
;
A
#
# COMPACT_ATOMS: atom_id res chain seq x y z
N MET A 1 -5.38 8.74 -21.49
CA MET A 1 -5.91 8.93 -20.13
C MET A 1 -5.51 10.32 -19.62
N ILE A 2 -6.43 11.01 -19.00
CA ILE A 2 -6.13 12.26 -18.28
C ILE A 2 -6.33 11.96 -16.79
N GLY A 3 -5.34 12.28 -15.95
CA GLY A 3 -5.44 12.04 -14.53
C GLY A 3 -4.10 11.71 -13.90
N LEU A 4 -4.13 11.09 -12.74
CA LEU A 4 -2.94 10.70 -11.98
C LEU A 4 -2.70 9.20 -12.10
N GLU A 5 -1.47 8.83 -12.32
CA GLU A 5 -1.00 7.45 -12.26
C GLU A 5 0.16 7.40 -11.25
N ILE A 6 0.17 6.39 -10.40
CA ILE A 6 1.24 6.19 -9.43
C ILE A 6 2.20 5.14 -9.99
N ASP A 7 3.42 5.54 -10.30
CA ASP A 7 4.45 4.66 -10.80
C ASP A 7 5.34 4.20 -9.65
N MET A 8 5.58 2.89 -9.58
CA MET A 8 6.38 2.28 -8.53
C MET A 8 7.40 1.33 -9.16
N VAL A 9 8.66 1.50 -8.81
CA VAL A 9 9.71 0.59 -9.28
C VAL A 9 9.86 -0.54 -8.27
N VAL A 10 9.80 -1.77 -8.76
CA VAL A 10 9.94 -2.99 -7.95
C VAL A 10 10.93 -3.94 -8.62
N GLN A 11 11.45 -4.89 -7.86
CA GLN A 11 12.38 -5.88 -8.43
C GLN A 11 11.72 -6.77 -9.48
N ASP A 12 10.44 -7.07 -9.30
CA ASP A 12 9.67 -7.95 -10.19
C ASP A 12 8.21 -7.46 -10.23
N SER A 13 7.87 -6.73 -11.28
CA SER A 13 6.56 -6.11 -11.43
C SER A 13 5.43 -7.12 -11.57
N LEU A 14 5.68 -8.26 -12.22
CA LEU A 14 4.67 -9.30 -12.40
C LEU A 14 4.37 -9.99 -11.07
N ALA A 15 5.40 -10.29 -10.28
CA ALA A 15 5.23 -10.86 -8.95
C ALA A 15 4.55 -9.89 -7.99
N ALA A 16 4.90 -8.61 -8.03
CA ALA A 16 4.28 -7.59 -7.20
C ALA A 16 2.79 -7.41 -7.54
N PHE A 17 2.46 -7.38 -8.82
CA PHE A 17 1.06 -7.30 -9.24
C PHE A 17 0.26 -8.52 -8.74
N ALA A 18 0.81 -9.73 -8.90
CA ALA A 18 0.15 -10.95 -8.41
C ALA A 18 -0.12 -10.88 -6.91
N LEU A 19 0.83 -10.36 -6.14
CA LEU A 19 0.67 -10.18 -4.70
C LEU A 19 -0.43 -9.16 -4.38
N TYR A 20 -0.40 -8.00 -5.02
CA TYR A 20 -1.40 -6.94 -4.79
C TYR A 20 -2.80 -7.39 -5.20
N LYS A 21 -2.91 -8.16 -6.28
CA LYS A 21 -4.18 -8.75 -6.71
C LYS A 21 -4.77 -9.67 -5.63
N THR A 22 -3.92 -10.45 -4.97
CA THR A 22 -4.36 -11.35 -3.90
C THR A 22 -4.82 -10.59 -2.66
N VAL A 23 -4.11 -9.53 -2.28
CA VAL A 23 -4.35 -8.81 -1.01
C VAL A 23 -5.37 -7.69 -1.18
N PHE A 24 -5.32 -6.96 -2.31
CA PHE A 24 -6.03 -5.69 -2.50
C PHE A 24 -7.02 -5.68 -3.66
N ASP A 25 -7.35 -6.81 -4.24
CA ASP A 25 -8.32 -6.91 -5.35
C ASP A 25 -7.98 -6.02 -6.55
N ALA A 26 -6.72 -6.04 -6.98
CA ALA A 26 -6.27 -5.28 -8.14
C ALA A 26 -6.86 -5.81 -9.44
N GLU A 27 -7.23 -4.90 -10.37
CA GLU A 27 -7.77 -5.25 -11.68
C GLU A 27 -6.74 -4.92 -12.78
N GLU A 28 -6.40 -5.93 -13.58
CA GLU A 28 -5.44 -5.82 -14.66
C GLU A 28 -5.92 -4.87 -15.75
N ILE A 29 -5.03 -4.01 -16.24
CA ILE A 29 -5.24 -3.22 -17.46
C ILE A 29 -4.28 -3.70 -18.55
N GLU A 30 -2.97 -3.62 -18.32
CA GLU A 30 -1.94 -4.05 -19.26
C GLU A 30 -0.79 -4.69 -18.51
N ILE A 31 -0.43 -5.90 -18.90
CA ILE A 31 0.69 -6.64 -18.29
C ILE A 31 1.58 -7.19 -19.39
N THR A 32 2.86 -6.91 -19.32
CA THR A 32 3.83 -7.43 -20.28
C THR A 32 4.24 -8.85 -19.93
N SER A 33 4.93 -9.50 -20.87
CA SER A 33 5.48 -10.84 -20.69
C SER A 33 6.85 -10.90 -21.38
N PHE A 34 7.81 -10.16 -20.79
CA PHE A 34 9.18 -10.05 -21.27
C PHE A 34 10.13 -10.70 -20.24
N PRO A 35 11.42 -10.80 -20.55
CA PRO A 35 12.40 -11.20 -19.55
C PRO A 35 12.44 -10.21 -18.37
N LYS A 36 12.80 -10.71 -17.19
CA LYS A 36 12.93 -9.89 -15.98
C LYS A 36 13.83 -8.66 -16.24
N GLY A 37 13.41 -7.53 -15.75
CA GLY A 37 14.04 -6.23 -15.98
C GLY A 37 13.42 -5.43 -17.11
N GLN A 38 12.45 -6.01 -17.82
CA GLN A 38 11.78 -5.38 -18.95
C GLN A 38 10.27 -5.39 -18.83
N ASN A 39 9.74 -5.84 -17.69
CA ASN A 39 8.30 -5.95 -17.50
C ASN A 39 7.70 -4.73 -16.83
N GLU A 40 6.42 -4.54 -17.10
CA GLU A 40 5.60 -3.56 -16.43
C GLU A 40 4.18 -4.12 -16.24
N ALA A 41 3.50 -3.61 -15.24
CA ALA A 41 2.13 -4.00 -14.93
C ALA A 41 1.32 -2.74 -14.63
N VAL A 42 0.27 -2.51 -15.40
CA VAL A 42 -0.67 -1.40 -15.20
C VAL A 42 -1.99 -1.99 -14.73
N PHE A 43 -2.53 -1.45 -13.66
CA PHE A 43 -3.75 -1.96 -13.05
C PHE A 43 -4.44 -0.86 -12.24
N THR A 44 -5.68 -1.12 -11.84
CA THR A 44 -6.39 -0.27 -10.89
C THR A 44 -6.54 -1.01 -9.56
N MET A 45 -6.52 -0.26 -8.48
CA MET A 45 -6.66 -0.74 -7.13
C MET A 45 -7.20 0.41 -6.29
N PHE A 46 -8.35 0.22 -5.62
CA PHE A 46 -9.02 1.29 -4.87
C PHE A 46 -9.33 2.52 -5.73
N ASP A 47 -9.83 2.29 -6.95
CA ASP A 47 -10.14 3.35 -7.94
C ASP A 47 -8.94 4.21 -8.33
N THR A 48 -7.73 3.73 -8.06
CA THR A 48 -6.47 4.43 -8.37
C THR A 48 -5.68 3.61 -9.39
N ARG A 49 -5.12 4.29 -10.38
CA ARG A 49 -4.29 3.65 -11.41
C ARG A 49 -2.85 3.55 -10.89
N PHE A 50 -2.31 2.35 -10.99
CA PHE A 50 -0.93 2.04 -10.62
C PHE A 50 -0.18 1.50 -11.83
N HIS A 51 1.12 1.79 -11.87
CA HIS A 51 2.02 1.31 -12.89
C HIS A 51 3.29 0.80 -12.20
N LEU A 52 3.47 -0.51 -12.17
CA LEU A 52 4.69 -1.12 -11.65
C LEU A 52 5.68 -1.30 -12.78
N LEU A 53 6.93 -0.95 -12.52
CA LEU A 53 8.03 -1.10 -13.47
C LEU A 53 9.12 -1.96 -12.84
N ASP A 54 9.65 -2.89 -13.61
CA ASP A 54 10.82 -3.67 -13.20
C ASP A 54 12.01 -2.75 -12.96
N GLU A 55 12.74 -3.00 -11.88
CA GLU A 55 14.02 -2.35 -11.64
C GLU A 55 14.95 -2.57 -12.83
N ASN A 56 15.55 -1.48 -13.32
CA ASN A 56 16.49 -1.51 -14.41
C ASN A 56 17.42 -0.28 -14.31
N HIS A 57 18.62 -0.52 -13.82
CA HIS A 57 19.57 0.56 -13.53
C HIS A 57 20.02 1.31 -14.78
N GLU A 58 20.02 0.66 -15.96
CA GLU A 58 20.37 1.31 -17.21
C GLU A 58 19.37 2.44 -17.56
N TYR A 59 18.13 2.30 -17.14
CA TYR A 59 17.09 3.30 -17.36
C TYR A 59 16.86 4.21 -16.14
N GLY A 60 17.71 4.09 -15.13
CA GLY A 60 17.56 4.88 -13.90
C GLY A 60 16.40 4.42 -13.00
N LEU A 61 15.95 3.19 -13.15
CA LEU A 61 14.86 2.64 -12.35
C LEU A 61 15.44 1.82 -11.20
N TYR A 62 15.27 2.31 -9.98
CA TYR A 62 15.79 1.70 -8.77
C TYR A 62 14.66 1.34 -7.83
N ALA A 63 14.58 0.08 -7.41
CA ALA A 63 13.65 -0.35 -6.38
C ALA A 63 14.07 0.21 -5.01
N PRO A 64 13.14 0.35 -4.04
CA PRO A 64 13.48 0.85 -2.71
C PRO A 64 14.52 -0.02 -2.01
N ALA A 65 15.44 0.62 -1.29
CA ALA A 65 16.40 -0.07 -0.43
C ALA A 65 15.68 -0.48 0.88
N GLU A 66 15.93 -1.72 1.34
CA GLU A 66 15.22 -2.32 2.48
C GLU A 66 15.28 -1.49 3.76
N ASP A 67 16.40 -0.85 4.05
CA ASP A 67 16.64 -0.20 5.34
C ASP A 67 16.52 1.33 5.30
N LYS A 68 15.91 1.88 4.25
CA LYS A 68 15.78 3.34 4.14
C LYS A 68 14.37 3.79 4.46
N PRO A 69 14.21 4.86 5.25
CA PRO A 69 12.91 5.46 5.50
C PRO A 69 12.26 5.92 4.19
N GLN A 70 10.95 5.78 4.11
CA GLN A 70 10.18 6.24 2.97
C GLN A 70 9.44 7.53 3.33
N SER A 71 9.44 8.47 2.41
CA SER A 71 8.73 9.74 2.58
C SER A 71 7.30 9.69 2.08
N MET A 72 6.91 8.62 1.39
CA MET A 72 5.54 8.38 0.92
C MET A 72 5.15 6.94 1.16
N TRP A 73 3.89 6.73 1.48
CA TRP A 73 3.26 5.41 1.54
C TRP A 73 1.80 5.52 1.14
N CYS A 74 1.19 4.40 0.81
CA CYS A 74 -0.22 4.36 0.51
C CYS A 74 -1.00 4.03 1.79
N ASN A 75 -1.99 4.85 2.10
CA ASN A 75 -2.94 4.59 3.17
C ASN A 75 -4.22 4.07 2.54
N VAL A 76 -4.50 2.78 2.76
CA VAL A 76 -5.62 2.09 2.13
C VAL A 76 -6.77 2.00 3.12
N VAL A 77 -7.90 2.61 2.78
CA VAL A 77 -9.10 2.54 3.62
C VAL A 77 -9.93 1.35 3.16
N VAL A 78 -10.14 0.39 4.06
CA VAL A 78 -10.84 -0.87 3.76
C VAL A 78 -12.02 -1.07 4.71
N GLU A 79 -12.96 -1.93 4.32
CA GLU A 79 -14.11 -2.28 5.16
C GLU A 79 -13.78 -3.40 6.15
N GLY A 80 -12.80 -4.25 5.86
CA GLY A 80 -12.42 -5.37 6.70
C GLY A 80 -10.93 -5.40 6.95
N ILE A 81 -10.42 -4.57 7.85
CA ILE A 81 -8.98 -4.45 8.10
C ILE A 81 -8.36 -5.77 8.60
N VAL A 82 -9.08 -6.52 9.43
CA VAL A 82 -8.56 -7.78 9.98
C VAL A 82 -8.32 -8.79 8.87
N GLN A 83 -9.29 -8.94 7.96
CA GLN A 83 -9.21 -9.87 6.85
C GLN A 83 -8.09 -9.47 5.87
N THR A 84 -8.00 -8.18 5.52
CA THR A 84 -6.95 -7.67 4.64
C THR A 84 -5.56 -7.85 5.27
N PHE A 85 -5.43 -7.54 6.55
CA PHE A 85 -4.18 -7.72 7.30
C PHE A 85 -3.74 -9.19 7.31
N GLN A 86 -4.67 -10.12 7.57
CA GLN A 86 -4.37 -11.55 7.59
C GLN A 86 -3.93 -12.06 6.22
N LYS A 87 -4.57 -11.61 5.13
CA LYS A 87 -4.15 -11.97 3.78
C LYS A 87 -2.73 -11.46 3.49
N ALA A 88 -2.45 -10.22 3.88
CA ALA A 88 -1.12 -9.64 3.69
C ALA A 88 -0.05 -10.42 4.45
N GLU A 89 -0.30 -10.72 5.71
CA GLU A 89 0.65 -11.46 6.55
C GLU A 89 0.92 -12.85 5.98
N LYS A 90 -0.11 -13.56 5.54
CA LYS A 90 0.02 -14.90 4.96
C LYS A 90 0.78 -14.92 3.63
N THR A 91 0.78 -13.83 2.90
CA THR A 91 1.41 -13.74 1.58
C THR A 91 2.79 -13.10 1.60
N GLY A 92 3.35 -12.83 2.79
CA GLY A 92 4.73 -12.41 2.94
C GLY A 92 4.95 -10.94 3.31
N PHE A 93 3.90 -10.18 3.59
CA PHE A 93 4.07 -8.84 4.15
C PHE A 93 4.64 -8.94 5.57
N ARG A 94 5.54 -8.02 5.89
CA ARG A 94 6.10 -7.91 7.24
C ARG A 94 5.25 -6.93 8.06
N VAL A 95 4.94 -7.29 9.29
CA VAL A 95 4.16 -6.44 10.18
C VAL A 95 5.08 -5.41 10.82
N ILE A 96 4.80 -4.13 10.61
CA ILE A 96 5.45 -3.02 11.29
C ILE A 96 4.64 -2.64 12.54
N GLN A 97 3.33 -2.50 12.36
CA GLN A 97 2.39 -2.27 13.45
C GLN A 97 1.17 -3.16 13.24
N PRO A 98 0.80 -4.00 14.21
CA PRO A 98 -0.39 -4.84 14.07
C PRO A 98 -1.66 -3.99 14.08
N VAL A 99 -2.80 -4.64 13.75
CA VAL A 99 -4.10 -3.98 13.82
C VAL A 99 -4.30 -3.40 15.20
N THR A 100 -4.51 -2.09 15.25
CA THR A 100 -4.63 -1.31 16.48
C THR A 100 -5.96 -0.57 16.46
N ASP A 101 -6.71 -0.71 17.53
CA ASP A 101 -7.99 -0.01 17.72
C ASP A 101 -7.74 1.35 18.35
N LEU A 102 -8.07 2.41 17.61
CA LEU A 102 -8.05 3.78 18.10
C LEU A 102 -9.50 4.23 18.32
N GLU A 103 -10.15 3.60 19.29
CA GLU A 103 -11.58 3.72 19.52
C GLU A 103 -12.06 5.17 19.63
N ASP A 104 -11.32 6.02 20.35
CA ASP A 104 -11.69 7.43 20.52
C ASP A 104 -11.69 8.20 19.19
N PHE A 105 -10.82 7.80 18.25
CA PHE A 105 -10.76 8.38 16.91
C PHE A 105 -11.70 7.70 15.92
N GLY A 106 -12.39 6.65 16.35
CA GLY A 106 -13.34 5.92 15.50
C GLY A 106 -12.71 5.12 14.37
N VAL A 107 -11.43 4.73 14.51
CA VAL A 107 -10.69 4.04 13.45
C VAL A 107 -9.89 2.87 14.01
N MET A 108 -9.56 1.95 13.12
CA MET A 108 -8.53 0.93 13.34
C MET A 108 -7.47 1.11 12.25
N ASN A 109 -6.22 0.88 12.58
CA ASN A 109 -5.15 0.93 11.57
C ASN A 109 -4.09 -0.15 11.80
N ALA A 110 -3.27 -0.36 10.77
CA ALA A 110 -2.12 -1.25 10.81
C ALA A 110 -1.09 -0.74 9.79
N ILE A 111 0.17 -1.07 10.01
CA ILE A 111 1.25 -0.71 9.08
C ILE A 111 1.97 -1.99 8.70
N ILE A 112 2.11 -2.22 7.40
CA ILE A 112 2.73 -3.41 6.84
C ILE A 112 3.72 -3.01 5.75
N ALA A 113 4.72 -3.84 5.52
CA ALA A 113 5.69 -3.65 4.45
C ALA A 113 5.61 -4.83 3.49
N ASP A 114 5.51 -4.57 2.20
CA ASP A 114 5.49 -5.64 1.22
C ASP A 114 6.92 -6.17 0.97
N PRO A 115 7.05 -7.35 0.34
CA PRO A 115 8.38 -7.91 0.07
C PRO A 115 9.16 -7.16 -1.03
N PHE A 116 8.57 -6.14 -1.64
CA PHE A 116 9.19 -5.33 -2.69
C PHE A 116 9.70 -3.99 -2.17
N GLY A 117 9.59 -3.75 -0.85
CA GLY A 117 10.17 -2.58 -0.20
C GLY A 117 9.20 -1.42 0.05
N TYR A 118 7.91 -1.57 -0.22
CA TYR A 118 6.93 -0.51 0.01
C TYR A 118 6.16 -0.71 1.31
N VAL A 119 5.91 0.39 1.99
CA VAL A 119 5.12 0.44 3.21
C VAL A 119 3.69 0.81 2.87
N TRP A 120 2.74 0.12 3.50
CA TRP A 120 1.30 0.33 3.35
C TRP A 120 0.69 0.52 4.71
N MET A 121 -0.18 1.51 4.85
CA MET A 121 -1.03 1.64 6.01
C MET A 121 -2.41 1.09 5.64
N LEU A 122 -2.97 0.23 6.49
CA LEU A 122 -4.36 -0.20 6.40
C LEU A 122 -5.16 0.61 7.40
N HIS A 123 -6.35 1.02 7.01
CA HIS A 123 -7.19 1.90 7.78
C HIS A 123 -8.64 1.49 7.63
N GLN A 124 -9.36 1.36 8.74
CA GLN A 124 -10.80 1.10 8.71
C GLN A 124 -11.50 2.17 9.54
N ILE A 125 -12.50 2.81 8.95
CA ILE A 125 -13.34 3.79 9.65
C ILE A 125 -14.46 3.01 10.33
N ILE A 126 -14.48 3.03 11.67
CA ILE A 126 -15.52 2.37 12.47
C ILE A 126 -16.66 3.35 12.73
N LYS A 127 -16.32 4.60 13.03
CA LYS A 127 -17.27 5.65 13.35
C LYS A 127 -16.70 6.99 12.91
N GLU A 128 -17.45 7.72 12.09
CA GLU A 128 -17.03 9.06 11.70
C GLU A 128 -17.11 10.01 12.88
N ILE A 129 -16.03 10.77 13.10
CA ILE A 129 -15.98 11.86 14.06
C ILE A 129 -15.68 13.16 13.33
N SER A 130 -16.11 14.29 13.88
CA SER A 130 -15.85 15.59 13.28
C SER A 130 -14.38 15.98 13.36
N PHE A 131 -13.98 16.91 12.50
CA PHE A 131 -12.62 17.45 12.54
C PHE A 131 -12.33 18.10 13.89
N GLU A 132 -13.28 18.87 14.43
CA GLU A 132 -13.17 19.53 15.74
C GLU A 132 -12.94 18.53 16.85
N GLU A 133 -13.70 17.44 16.86
CA GLU A 133 -13.54 16.37 17.85
C GLU A 133 -12.16 15.71 17.74
N ARG A 134 -11.71 15.45 16.52
CA ARG A 134 -10.39 14.86 16.29
C ARG A 134 -9.28 15.78 16.82
N ILE A 135 -9.37 17.07 16.57
CA ILE A 135 -8.39 18.04 17.06
C ILE A 135 -8.40 18.08 18.60
N ARG A 136 -9.56 18.03 19.21
CA ARG A 136 -9.68 18.00 20.66
C ARG A 136 -8.97 16.76 21.25
N LEU A 137 -9.22 15.58 20.68
CA LEU A 137 -8.57 14.33 21.11
C LEU A 137 -7.06 14.39 20.94
N MET A 138 -6.56 14.96 19.86
CA MET A 138 -5.12 15.11 19.62
C MET A 138 -4.46 16.02 20.68
N LYS A 139 -5.12 17.11 21.07
CA LYS A 139 -4.62 18.01 22.11
C LYS A 139 -4.57 17.33 23.49
N ASP A 140 -5.57 16.51 23.80
CA ASP A 140 -5.62 15.78 25.08
C ASP A 140 -4.49 14.74 25.16
N VAL A 141 -4.10 14.13 24.06
CA VAL A 141 -2.98 13.17 24.01
C VAL A 141 -1.64 13.87 24.25
N ASP A 142 -1.47 15.12 23.77
CA ASP A 142 -0.21 15.87 23.89
C ASP A 142 -0.04 16.55 25.25
N ASN A 143 -1.02 16.48 26.10
CA ASN A 143 -0.99 16.96 27.48
C ASN A 143 -0.86 15.78 28.44
#